data_272467c6611edc8753c4a5dbfd4d176b
#
_entry.id   272467c6611edc8753c4a5dbfd4d176b
#
_cell.length_a   1.000
_cell.length_b   1.000
_cell.length_c   1.000
_cell.angle_alpha   90.00
_cell.angle_beta   90.00
_cell.angle_gamma   90.00
#
_symmetry.space_group_name_H-M   'P 1'
#
loop_
_entity.id
_entity.type
_entity.pdbx_description
1 polymer ?
#
loop_
_entity_poly.entity_id
_entity_poly.type
_entity_poly.pdbx_seq_one_letter_code
_entity_poly.pdbx_strand_id
1 'polypeptide(L)'
;QLYGMGKIGGFCHLYIGQEAVVVGIQSAQIEGDSIVTSYRDHGHMIACDMDPKGVMAELTGRKDGYSKGKGGSMHMFSREKGFFGGHGIVAAQVPIGTGLAFSHKYNETKNVCITYFGDGAANQGQVYEAYNIASLWKLPVIFVIENNKYGMGTSVNRSSAGDNLSDRGKAYGIKSEIVDGMDVIAVRDSAIRAMEYCRSGKGPYILEMKTYRYRGHSMSDPAKYRTRDEVDKIRKTSDPIENIKELLIKHGTNEVLIKEIDTEIKATIADAANFAQESPEPSVEELFTDITIN
;
A
#
# COMPACT_ATOMS: atom_id res chain seq x y z
N GLN A 1 -10.18 -15.86 6.53
CA GLN A 1 -10.42 -17.29 6.90
C GLN A 1 -9.13 -17.93 7.42
N LEU A 2 -8.04 -17.98 6.67
CA LEU A 2 -6.77 -18.64 7.06
C LEU A 2 -6.20 -18.15 8.39
N TYR A 3 -6.30 -16.85 8.70
CA TYR A 3 -5.93 -16.32 10.00
C TYR A 3 -6.77 -16.92 11.15
N GLY A 4 -8.10 -16.96 10.99
CA GLY A 4 -8.99 -17.57 11.98
C GLY A 4 -8.81 -19.09 12.14
N MET A 5 -8.22 -19.75 11.16
CA MET A 5 -7.83 -21.17 11.20
C MET A 5 -6.42 -21.39 11.80
N GLY A 6 -5.76 -20.34 12.25
CA GLY A 6 -4.41 -20.42 12.80
C GLY A 6 -3.30 -20.73 11.77
N LYS A 7 -3.58 -20.55 10.47
CA LYS A 7 -2.62 -20.80 9.38
C LYS A 7 -1.71 -19.61 9.11
N ILE A 8 -2.08 -18.40 9.54
CA ILE A 8 -1.28 -17.19 9.45
C ILE A 8 -0.87 -16.82 10.86
N GLY A 9 0.43 -16.82 11.13
CA GLY A 9 1.01 -16.41 12.41
C GLY A 9 1.31 -14.92 12.45
N GLY A 10 1.50 -14.38 13.66
CA GLY A 10 1.89 -12.99 13.87
C GLY A 10 0.78 -11.99 13.51
N PHE A 11 1.20 -10.76 13.21
CA PHE A 11 0.29 -9.68 12.81
C PHE A 11 -0.05 -9.77 11.32
N CYS A 12 -1.35 -9.68 11.02
CA CYS A 12 -1.86 -9.64 9.64
C CYS A 12 -2.72 -8.39 9.48
N HIS A 13 -2.34 -7.51 8.56
CA HIS A 13 -2.98 -6.21 8.34
C HIS A 13 -3.70 -6.20 7.00
N LEU A 14 -5.03 -6.18 7.02
CA LEU A 14 -5.84 -6.19 5.81
C LEU A 14 -5.93 -4.80 5.18
N TYR A 15 -5.92 -4.75 3.85
CA TYR A 15 -6.02 -3.51 3.07
C TYR A 15 -7.48 -3.10 2.77
N ILE A 16 -8.45 -3.90 3.18
CA ILE A 16 -9.88 -3.77 2.88
C ILE A 16 -10.41 -2.37 3.22
N GLY A 17 -11.02 -1.72 2.23
CA GLY A 17 -11.59 -0.37 2.28
C GLY A 17 -10.68 0.70 1.67
N GLN A 18 -9.44 0.38 1.30
CA GLN A 18 -8.45 1.31 0.76
C GLN A 18 -8.07 0.99 -0.70
N GLU A 19 -8.81 0.10 -1.36
CA GLU A 19 -8.46 -0.45 -2.68
C GLU A 19 -8.28 0.61 -3.74
N ALA A 20 -9.11 1.68 -3.73
CA ALA A 20 -9.01 2.77 -4.69
C ALA A 20 -7.64 3.46 -4.69
N VAL A 21 -6.99 3.56 -3.52
CA VAL A 21 -5.69 4.23 -3.40
C VAL A 21 -4.63 3.50 -4.22
N VAL A 22 -4.42 2.22 -3.94
CA VAL A 22 -3.36 1.48 -4.62
C VAL A 22 -3.68 1.25 -6.09
N VAL A 23 -4.93 0.90 -6.44
CA VAL A 23 -5.34 0.63 -7.83
C VAL A 23 -5.25 1.89 -8.68
N GLY A 24 -5.73 3.03 -8.15
CA GLY A 24 -5.65 4.31 -8.87
C GLY A 24 -4.21 4.73 -9.13
N ILE A 25 -3.33 4.65 -8.12
CA ILE A 25 -1.91 5.01 -8.29
C ILE A 25 -1.20 4.04 -9.24
N GLN A 26 -1.43 2.72 -9.10
CA GLN A 26 -0.82 1.70 -9.95
C GLN A 26 -1.18 1.89 -11.43
N SER A 27 -2.41 2.29 -11.72
CA SER A 27 -2.87 2.54 -13.10
C SER A 27 -2.15 3.70 -13.81
N ALA A 28 -1.41 4.53 -13.08
CA ALA A 28 -0.62 5.66 -13.59
C ALA A 28 0.90 5.36 -13.67
N GLN A 29 1.35 4.21 -13.15
CA GLN A 29 2.75 3.83 -13.17
C GLN A 29 3.26 3.44 -14.55
N ILE A 30 4.57 3.53 -14.73
CA ILE A 30 5.28 2.98 -15.88
C ILE A 30 6.33 1.98 -15.41
N GLU A 31 6.79 1.16 -16.33
CA GLU A 31 7.87 0.19 -16.06
C GLU A 31 9.12 0.88 -15.46
N GLY A 32 9.67 0.27 -14.42
CA GLY A 32 10.85 0.76 -13.70
C GLY A 32 10.54 1.73 -12.54
N ASP A 33 9.29 2.17 -12.34
CA ASP A 33 8.91 2.88 -11.12
C ASP A 33 9.04 1.96 -9.90
N SER A 34 9.39 2.55 -8.76
CA SER A 34 9.59 1.82 -7.52
C SER A 34 8.48 2.08 -6.53
N ILE A 35 8.06 1.04 -5.81
CA ILE A 35 7.09 1.12 -4.72
C ILE A 35 7.71 0.64 -3.42
N VAL A 36 7.45 1.39 -2.35
CA VAL A 36 7.73 0.96 -0.99
C VAL A 36 6.55 1.34 -0.08
N THR A 37 6.17 0.44 0.82
CA THR A 37 5.00 0.64 1.68
C THR A 37 5.25 0.18 3.12
N SER A 38 4.25 0.36 3.97
CA SER A 38 4.22 -0.13 5.34
C SER A 38 3.84 -1.62 5.40
N TYR A 39 3.57 -2.10 6.60
CA TYR A 39 3.13 -3.46 6.91
C TYR A 39 1.71 -3.82 6.40
N ARG A 40 0.96 -2.88 5.81
CA ARG A 40 -0.36 -3.10 5.19
C ARG A 40 -0.22 -3.16 3.67
N ASP A 41 0.48 -4.14 3.20
CA ASP A 41 1.09 -4.21 1.89
C ASP A 41 0.42 -5.18 0.90
N HIS A 42 -0.54 -6.03 1.35
CA HIS A 42 -1.15 -7.06 0.51
C HIS A 42 -1.79 -6.49 -0.77
N GLY A 43 -2.51 -5.37 -0.66
CA GLY A 43 -3.08 -4.69 -1.83
C GLY A 43 -2.01 -4.19 -2.79
N HIS A 44 -0.90 -3.66 -2.25
CA HIS A 44 0.23 -3.16 -3.04
C HIS A 44 0.93 -4.30 -3.79
N MET A 45 1.14 -5.45 -3.14
CA MET A 45 1.73 -6.62 -3.79
C MET A 45 0.92 -7.08 -4.99
N ILE A 46 -0.39 -7.25 -4.81
CA ILE A 46 -1.29 -7.68 -5.89
C ILE A 46 -1.34 -6.62 -7.00
N ALA A 47 -1.39 -5.34 -6.66
CA ALA A 47 -1.38 -4.26 -7.64
C ALA A 47 -0.06 -4.17 -8.42
N CYS A 48 1.06 -4.61 -7.84
CA CYS A 48 2.35 -4.76 -8.52
C CYS A 48 2.46 -6.05 -9.35
N ASP A 49 1.36 -6.75 -9.57
CA ASP A 49 1.34 -8.01 -10.33
C ASP A 49 2.24 -9.11 -9.72
N MET A 50 2.35 -9.13 -8.39
CA MET A 50 2.96 -10.25 -7.68
C MET A 50 1.96 -11.42 -7.65
N ASP A 51 2.46 -12.63 -7.91
CA ASP A 51 1.61 -13.84 -7.98
C ASP A 51 0.89 -14.07 -6.63
N PRO A 52 -0.45 -14.13 -6.61
CA PRO A 52 -1.23 -14.43 -5.42
C PRO A 52 -0.83 -15.73 -4.72
N LYS A 53 -0.31 -16.72 -5.46
CA LYS A 53 0.21 -17.97 -4.91
C LYS A 53 1.40 -17.73 -3.99
N GLY A 54 2.40 -17.00 -4.49
CA GLY A 54 3.60 -16.63 -3.71
C GLY A 54 3.27 -15.75 -2.51
N VAL A 55 2.33 -14.80 -2.67
CA VAL A 55 1.84 -13.97 -1.56
C VAL A 55 1.16 -14.83 -0.50
N MET A 56 0.27 -15.75 -0.90
CA MET A 56 -0.45 -16.62 0.05
C MET A 56 0.48 -17.62 0.74
N ALA A 57 1.45 -18.17 0.03
CA ALA A 57 2.49 -19.04 0.58
C ALA A 57 3.31 -18.31 1.64
N GLU A 58 3.72 -17.05 1.39
CA GLU A 58 4.45 -16.25 2.38
C GLU A 58 3.62 -15.96 3.63
N LEU A 59 2.33 -15.59 3.45
CA LEU A 59 1.40 -15.36 4.57
C LEU A 59 1.29 -16.56 5.51
N THR A 60 1.41 -17.77 4.96
CA THR A 60 1.32 -19.02 5.71
C THR A 60 2.69 -19.60 6.11
N GLY A 61 3.78 -18.86 5.91
CA GLY A 61 5.13 -19.25 6.29
C GLY A 61 5.69 -20.40 5.44
N ARG A 62 5.35 -20.46 4.15
CA ARG A 62 5.76 -21.53 3.25
C ARG A 62 6.97 -21.14 2.40
N LYS A 63 7.81 -22.12 2.07
CA LYS A 63 9.05 -21.95 1.31
C LYS A 63 8.86 -21.26 -0.03
N ASP A 64 7.74 -21.51 -0.71
CA ASP A 64 7.46 -20.95 -2.04
C ASP A 64 6.88 -19.52 -1.98
N GLY A 65 6.92 -18.89 -0.79
CA GLY A 65 6.60 -17.48 -0.59
C GLY A 65 7.72 -16.55 -1.08
N TYR A 66 7.38 -15.28 -1.30
CA TYR A 66 8.30 -14.24 -1.82
C TYR A 66 9.51 -13.96 -0.93
N SER A 67 9.43 -14.26 0.36
CA SER A 67 10.53 -14.19 1.31
C SER A 67 10.88 -15.56 1.90
N LYS A 68 10.59 -16.64 1.16
CA LYS A 68 10.85 -18.04 1.52
C LYS A 68 10.19 -18.43 2.87
N GLY A 69 9.04 -17.86 3.18
CA GLY A 69 8.32 -18.09 4.44
C GLY A 69 8.88 -17.37 5.66
N LYS A 70 9.91 -16.53 5.49
CA LYS A 70 10.59 -15.81 6.60
C LYS A 70 10.02 -14.43 6.89
N GLY A 71 9.31 -13.82 5.92
CA GLY A 71 8.77 -12.47 6.00
C GLY A 71 7.35 -12.37 6.57
N GLY A 72 6.56 -13.41 6.40
CA GLY A 72 5.15 -13.43 6.79
C GLY A 72 4.33 -12.34 6.13
N SER A 73 3.33 -11.79 6.85
CA SER A 73 2.37 -10.83 6.31
C SER A 73 2.96 -9.45 5.93
N MET A 74 4.11 -9.07 6.48
CA MET A 74 4.58 -7.68 6.48
C MET A 74 5.87 -7.44 5.70
N HIS A 75 6.56 -8.51 5.26
CA HIS A 75 7.91 -8.40 4.70
C HIS A 75 8.05 -9.26 3.45
N MET A 76 7.38 -8.84 2.39
CA MET A 76 7.50 -9.41 1.05
C MET A 76 8.13 -8.40 0.11
N PHE A 77 8.94 -8.91 -0.84
CA PHE A 77 9.69 -8.07 -1.76
C PHE A 77 9.70 -8.72 -3.14
N SER A 78 9.67 -7.90 -4.19
CA SER A 78 9.90 -8.34 -5.56
C SER A 78 10.60 -7.24 -6.34
N ARG A 79 11.93 -7.34 -6.44
CA ARG A 79 12.72 -6.39 -7.21
C ARG A 79 12.31 -6.36 -8.69
N GLU A 80 11.95 -7.51 -9.23
CA GLU A 80 11.48 -7.64 -10.62
C GLU A 80 10.21 -6.82 -10.86
N LYS A 81 9.29 -6.81 -9.89
CA LYS A 81 8.04 -6.06 -9.95
C LYS A 81 8.17 -4.61 -9.43
N GLY A 82 9.38 -4.14 -9.16
CA GLY A 82 9.61 -2.81 -8.60
C GLY A 82 9.05 -2.62 -7.18
N PHE A 83 8.70 -3.70 -6.49
CA PHE A 83 8.15 -3.67 -5.15
C PHE A 83 9.24 -3.90 -4.08
N PHE A 84 9.62 -2.81 -3.40
CA PHE A 84 10.69 -2.81 -2.39
C PHE A 84 10.18 -2.99 -0.97
N GLY A 85 9.05 -3.65 -0.86
CA GLY A 85 8.58 -4.28 0.36
C GLY A 85 7.63 -3.51 1.23
N GLY A 86 7.06 -4.30 2.11
CA GLY A 86 6.39 -3.90 3.32
C GLY A 86 7.36 -3.78 4.48
N HIS A 87 7.20 -2.74 5.29
CA HIS A 87 8.08 -2.45 6.42
C HIS A 87 7.30 -2.39 7.74
N GLY A 88 7.72 -3.17 8.73
CA GLY A 88 7.09 -3.23 10.05
C GLY A 88 7.39 -2.02 10.93
N ILE A 89 8.57 -1.41 10.79
CA ILE A 89 8.94 -0.19 11.54
C ILE A 89 8.17 1.00 10.97
N VAL A 90 7.40 1.68 11.82
CA VAL A 90 6.54 2.80 11.42
C VAL A 90 7.35 3.92 10.79
N ALA A 91 7.01 4.30 9.57
CA ALA A 91 7.64 5.31 8.72
C ALA A 91 9.06 4.98 8.21
N ALA A 92 9.65 3.82 8.51
CA ALA A 92 10.97 3.44 8.01
C ALA A 92 11.02 3.40 6.46
N GLN A 93 9.93 3.08 5.80
CA GLN A 93 9.82 3.09 4.34
C GLN A 93 9.96 4.49 3.73
N VAL A 94 9.76 5.57 4.49
CA VAL A 94 9.79 6.93 3.94
C VAL A 94 11.21 7.35 3.54
N PRO A 95 12.23 7.24 4.40
CA PRO A 95 13.62 7.46 3.99
C PRO A 95 14.11 6.41 2.97
N ILE A 96 13.65 5.15 3.03
CA ILE A 96 13.98 4.13 2.02
C ILE A 96 13.49 4.55 0.64
N GLY A 97 12.22 4.96 0.51
CA GLY A 97 11.67 5.45 -0.75
C GLY A 97 12.36 6.71 -1.25
N THR A 98 12.79 7.58 -0.34
CA THR A 98 13.61 8.75 -0.68
C THR A 98 14.96 8.31 -1.25
N GLY A 99 15.56 7.25 -0.71
CA GLY A 99 16.80 6.64 -1.24
C GLY A 99 16.61 6.00 -2.62
N LEU A 100 15.49 5.31 -2.86
CA LEU A 100 15.14 4.79 -4.18
C LEU A 100 14.96 5.91 -5.21
N ALA A 101 14.30 6.99 -4.83
CA ALA A 101 14.17 8.17 -5.69
C ALA A 101 15.54 8.85 -5.96
N PHE A 102 16.44 8.85 -4.98
CA PHE A 102 17.83 9.29 -5.19
C PHE A 102 18.54 8.41 -6.23
N SER A 103 18.37 7.08 -6.14
CA SER A 103 18.92 6.15 -7.13
C SER A 103 18.38 6.43 -8.54
N HIS A 104 17.08 6.67 -8.70
CA HIS A 104 16.48 7.05 -9.98
C HIS A 104 17.10 8.33 -10.54
N LYS A 105 17.26 9.36 -9.70
CA LYS A 105 17.88 10.60 -10.11
C LYS A 105 19.37 10.45 -10.45
N TYR A 106 20.11 9.70 -9.63
CA TYR A 106 21.55 9.46 -9.84
C TYR A 106 21.82 8.72 -11.15
N ASN A 107 20.98 7.75 -11.49
CA ASN A 107 21.06 6.98 -12.73
C ASN A 107 20.37 7.68 -13.92
N GLU A 108 19.91 8.92 -13.75
CA GLU A 108 19.25 9.73 -14.78
C GLU A 108 18.04 9.05 -15.44
N THR A 109 17.35 8.16 -14.72
CA THR A 109 16.13 7.53 -15.21
C THR A 109 14.94 8.51 -15.16
N LYS A 110 13.86 8.16 -15.87
CA LYS A 110 12.58 8.89 -15.80
C LYS A 110 11.64 8.35 -14.74
N ASN A 111 12.08 7.36 -13.98
CA ASN A 111 11.28 6.68 -12.99
C ASN A 111 11.08 7.51 -11.72
N VAL A 112 10.03 7.18 -11.01
CA VAL A 112 9.70 7.78 -9.70
C VAL A 112 9.65 6.69 -8.64
N CYS A 113 9.79 7.08 -7.37
CA CYS A 113 9.50 6.20 -6.25
C CYS A 113 8.18 6.61 -5.60
N ILE A 114 7.24 5.69 -5.45
CA ILE A 114 5.99 5.88 -4.72
C ILE A 114 6.17 5.29 -3.32
N THR A 115 6.00 6.13 -2.31
CA THR A 115 6.25 5.78 -0.91
C THR A 115 4.98 5.94 -0.11
N TYR A 116 4.37 4.83 0.30
CA TYR A 116 3.12 4.82 1.05
C TYR A 116 3.35 4.75 2.56
N PHE A 117 2.58 5.51 3.31
CA PHE A 117 2.58 5.46 4.78
C PHE A 117 1.27 5.99 5.35
N GLY A 118 0.89 5.50 6.53
CA GLY A 118 -0.37 5.88 7.18
C GLY A 118 -0.32 7.23 7.90
N ASP A 119 -1.50 7.70 8.32
CA ASP A 119 -1.69 8.94 9.10
C ASP A 119 -0.88 8.96 10.40
N GLY A 120 -0.79 7.83 11.10
CA GLY A 120 0.05 7.71 12.30
C GLY A 120 1.54 7.89 11.99
N ALA A 121 2.01 7.28 10.90
CA ALA A 121 3.40 7.39 10.45
C ALA A 121 3.78 8.82 10.04
N ALA A 122 2.85 9.62 9.55
CA ALA A 122 3.07 11.01 9.19
C ALA A 122 3.55 11.89 10.36
N ASN A 123 3.46 11.41 11.60
CA ASN A 123 3.96 12.11 12.80
C ASN A 123 5.41 11.75 13.18
N GLN A 124 6.05 10.81 12.46
CA GLN A 124 7.43 10.40 12.75
C GLN A 124 8.45 11.42 12.23
N GLY A 125 9.51 11.70 13.01
CA GLY A 125 10.56 12.66 12.66
C GLY A 125 11.24 12.38 11.33
N GLN A 126 11.53 11.11 11.05
CA GLN A 126 12.17 10.68 9.79
C GLN A 126 11.38 11.03 8.51
N VAL A 127 10.07 11.27 8.61
CA VAL A 127 9.27 11.77 7.49
C VAL A 127 9.72 13.18 7.11
N TYR A 128 9.96 14.03 8.07
CA TYR A 128 10.38 15.43 7.86
C TYR A 128 11.84 15.52 7.38
N GLU A 129 12.69 14.63 7.86
CA GLU A 129 14.05 14.48 7.35
C GLU A 129 14.02 14.09 5.87
N ALA A 130 13.18 13.13 5.50
CA ALA A 130 12.98 12.70 4.12
C ALA A 130 12.41 13.82 3.24
N TYR A 131 11.44 14.60 3.74
CA TYR A 131 10.89 15.76 3.03
C TYR A 131 11.97 16.79 2.73
N ASN A 132 12.83 17.09 3.73
CA ASN A 132 13.92 18.05 3.56
C ASN A 132 14.90 17.60 2.46
N ILE A 133 15.40 16.37 2.53
CA ILE A 133 16.35 15.84 1.54
C ILE A 133 15.71 15.75 0.16
N ALA A 134 14.49 15.23 0.07
CA ALA A 134 13.79 15.09 -1.20
C ALA A 134 13.57 16.44 -1.89
N SER A 135 13.19 17.46 -1.14
CA SER A 135 12.98 18.81 -1.66
C SER A 135 14.32 19.47 -2.07
N LEU A 136 15.33 19.43 -1.18
CA LEU A 136 16.64 20.01 -1.41
C LEU A 136 17.28 19.47 -2.70
N TRP A 137 17.18 18.17 -2.91
CA TRP A 137 17.77 17.50 -4.06
C TRP A 137 16.79 17.30 -5.22
N LYS A 138 15.56 17.80 -5.13
CA LYS A 138 14.50 17.63 -6.14
C LYS A 138 14.37 16.17 -6.58
N LEU A 139 14.23 15.27 -5.61
CA LEU A 139 14.11 13.83 -5.86
C LEU A 139 12.74 13.48 -6.43
N PRO A 140 12.65 12.53 -7.38
CA PRO A 140 11.39 12.12 -7.97
C PRO A 140 10.66 11.12 -7.05
N VAL A 141 10.21 11.57 -5.87
CA VAL A 141 9.46 10.78 -4.90
C VAL A 141 8.05 11.33 -4.71
N ILE A 142 7.08 10.43 -4.69
CA ILE A 142 5.70 10.72 -4.35
C ILE A 142 5.42 10.13 -2.97
N PHE A 143 5.14 10.99 -2.01
CA PHE A 143 4.77 10.63 -0.66
C PHE A 143 3.25 10.47 -0.59
N VAL A 144 2.78 9.24 -0.44
CA VAL A 144 1.35 8.91 -0.37
C VAL A 144 0.96 8.68 1.09
N ILE A 145 0.16 9.57 1.63
CA ILE A 145 -0.37 9.45 2.99
C ILE A 145 -1.73 8.76 2.91
N GLU A 146 -1.80 7.50 3.33
CA GLU A 146 -3.05 6.75 3.46
C GLU A 146 -3.74 7.16 4.77
N ASN A 147 -4.45 8.29 4.73
CA ASN A 147 -5.19 8.80 5.87
C ASN A 147 -6.50 8.03 6.04
N ASN A 148 -6.43 6.90 6.74
CA ASN A 148 -7.57 6.04 7.03
C ASN A 148 -8.25 6.36 8.37
N LYS A 149 -7.99 7.55 8.91
CA LYS A 149 -8.53 8.17 10.13
C LYS A 149 -8.00 7.62 11.46
N TYR A 150 -7.31 6.48 11.50
CA TYR A 150 -6.89 5.85 12.75
C TYR A 150 -5.47 5.27 12.67
N GLY A 151 -4.54 5.86 13.39
CA GLY A 151 -3.24 5.25 13.71
C GLY A 151 -3.42 4.25 14.85
N MET A 152 -3.41 2.93 14.55
CA MET A 152 -3.93 1.89 15.44
C MET A 152 -5.36 2.22 15.88
N GLY A 153 -5.58 2.52 17.15
CA GLY A 153 -6.87 2.93 17.73
C GLY A 153 -6.99 4.44 18.01
N THR A 154 -5.96 5.22 17.69
CA THR A 154 -5.98 6.67 17.93
C THR A 154 -6.40 7.41 16.68
N SER A 155 -7.46 8.22 16.79
CA SER A 155 -7.93 9.02 15.66
C SER A 155 -6.95 10.14 15.30
N VAL A 156 -6.91 10.53 14.03
CA VAL A 156 -6.07 11.62 13.53
C VAL A 156 -6.33 12.91 14.30
N ASN A 157 -7.59 13.23 14.61
CA ASN A 157 -7.97 14.43 15.36
C ASN A 157 -7.40 14.49 16.79
N ARG A 158 -7.03 13.33 17.36
CA ARG A 158 -6.41 13.25 18.69
C ARG A 158 -4.89 13.26 18.65
N SER A 159 -4.29 12.94 17.52
CA SER A 159 -2.84 12.69 17.40
C SER A 159 -2.12 13.68 16.49
N SER A 160 -2.85 14.46 15.70
CA SER A 160 -2.25 15.34 14.70
C SER A 160 -2.77 16.75 14.82
N ALA A 161 -1.87 17.73 14.90
CA ALA A 161 -2.20 19.13 14.80
C ALA A 161 -2.46 19.50 13.32
N GLY A 162 -3.45 20.37 13.11
CA GLY A 162 -3.89 20.80 11.77
C GLY A 162 -4.86 19.83 11.11
N ASP A 163 -5.55 20.34 10.08
CA ASP A 163 -6.65 19.63 9.43
C ASP A 163 -6.16 18.62 8.38
N ASN A 164 -5.03 18.92 7.77
CA ASN A 164 -4.48 18.11 6.68
C ASN A 164 -3.02 17.74 6.92
N LEU A 165 -2.70 16.48 6.75
CA LEU A 165 -1.34 15.96 6.93
C LEU A 165 -0.40 16.41 5.79
N SER A 166 -0.95 16.60 4.60
CA SER A 166 -0.22 17.06 3.41
C SER A 166 0.31 18.50 3.54
N ASP A 167 -0.33 19.32 4.37
CA ASP A 167 0.10 20.70 4.62
C ASP A 167 1.48 20.80 5.28
N ARG A 168 1.93 19.74 5.93
CA ARG A 168 3.26 19.65 6.55
C ARG A 168 4.40 19.74 5.54
N GLY A 169 4.16 19.34 4.29
CA GLY A 169 5.12 19.51 3.19
C GLY A 169 5.36 20.95 2.78
N LYS A 170 4.45 21.88 3.11
CA LYS A 170 4.57 23.31 2.76
C LYS A 170 5.82 23.96 3.35
N ALA A 171 6.22 23.53 4.55
CA ALA A 171 7.45 24.04 5.19
C ALA A 171 8.73 23.71 4.39
N TYR A 172 8.66 22.69 3.55
CA TYR A 172 9.75 22.23 2.68
C TYR A 172 9.54 22.61 1.21
N GLY A 173 8.52 23.42 0.91
CA GLY A 173 8.17 23.81 -0.46
C GLY A 173 7.64 22.66 -1.33
N ILE A 174 7.16 21.57 -0.73
CA ILE A 174 6.65 20.41 -1.46
C ILE A 174 5.20 20.67 -1.89
N LYS A 175 4.93 20.47 -3.17
CA LYS A 175 3.57 20.53 -3.71
C LYS A 175 2.74 19.36 -3.19
N SER A 176 1.48 19.62 -2.83
CA SER A 176 0.59 18.61 -2.27
C SER A 176 -0.84 18.72 -2.79
N GLU A 177 -1.53 17.59 -2.79
CA GLU A 177 -2.97 17.49 -3.05
C GLU A 177 -3.65 16.60 -2.00
N ILE A 178 -4.90 16.95 -1.67
CA ILE A 178 -5.81 16.10 -0.90
C ILE A 178 -6.78 15.46 -1.89
N VAL A 179 -6.91 14.15 -1.80
CA VAL A 179 -7.65 13.33 -2.76
C VAL A 179 -8.68 12.49 -2.03
N ASP A 180 -9.85 12.31 -2.60
CA ASP A 180 -10.79 11.29 -2.16
C ASP A 180 -10.21 9.92 -2.47
N GLY A 181 -9.65 9.27 -1.46
CA GLY A 181 -9.04 7.95 -1.55
C GLY A 181 -10.06 6.80 -1.64
N MET A 182 -11.36 7.11 -1.71
CA MET A 182 -12.44 6.14 -1.98
C MET A 182 -12.88 6.17 -3.46
N ASP A 183 -12.41 7.16 -4.23
CA ASP A 183 -12.66 7.29 -5.69
C ASP A 183 -11.40 6.94 -6.48
N VAL A 184 -11.41 5.78 -7.13
CA VAL A 184 -10.27 5.27 -7.91
C VAL A 184 -9.90 6.17 -9.09
N ILE A 185 -10.86 6.87 -9.69
CA ILE A 185 -10.62 7.78 -10.81
C ILE A 185 -9.93 9.06 -10.32
N ALA A 186 -10.42 9.65 -9.23
CA ALA A 186 -9.80 10.81 -8.59
C ALA A 186 -8.35 10.49 -8.17
N VAL A 187 -8.12 9.31 -7.59
CA VAL A 187 -6.78 8.83 -7.22
C VAL A 187 -5.88 8.70 -8.45
N ARG A 188 -6.33 8.03 -9.52
CA ARG A 188 -5.57 7.88 -10.78
C ARG A 188 -5.18 9.24 -11.35
N ASP A 189 -6.12 10.14 -11.48
CA ASP A 189 -5.88 11.44 -12.11
C ASP A 189 -4.92 12.30 -11.28
N SER A 190 -4.97 12.22 -9.95
CA SER A 190 -3.99 12.89 -9.07
C SER A 190 -2.62 12.23 -9.16
N ALA A 191 -2.55 10.91 -9.27
CA ALA A 191 -1.31 10.17 -9.44
C ALA A 191 -0.60 10.54 -10.75
N ILE A 192 -1.33 10.64 -11.86
CA ILE A 192 -0.79 11.09 -13.15
C ILE A 192 -0.15 12.48 -12.99
N ARG A 193 -0.85 13.45 -12.40
CA ARG A 193 -0.30 14.79 -12.17
C ARG A 193 0.95 14.79 -11.31
N ALA A 194 0.96 14.01 -10.23
CA ALA A 194 2.09 13.91 -9.32
C ALA A 194 3.30 13.26 -10.00
N MET A 195 3.09 12.16 -10.75
CA MET A 195 4.16 11.47 -11.48
C MET A 195 4.77 12.35 -12.58
N GLU A 196 3.96 13.03 -13.38
CA GLU A 196 4.41 13.98 -14.39
C GLU A 196 5.25 15.11 -13.77
N TYR A 197 4.80 15.65 -12.63
CA TYR A 197 5.52 16.68 -11.89
C TYR A 197 6.90 16.18 -11.44
N CYS A 198 6.97 15.01 -10.83
CA CYS A 198 8.23 14.41 -10.37
C CYS A 198 9.16 14.08 -11.54
N ARG A 199 8.64 13.44 -12.60
CA ARG A 199 9.41 13.09 -13.81
C ARG A 199 9.96 14.32 -14.55
N SER A 200 9.29 15.46 -14.44
CA SER A 200 9.76 16.73 -15.02
C SER A 200 10.89 17.38 -14.20
N GLY A 201 11.40 16.71 -13.15
CA GLY A 201 12.52 17.18 -12.33
C GLY A 201 12.16 18.32 -11.36
N LYS A 202 10.87 18.57 -11.14
CA LYS A 202 10.41 19.65 -10.25
C LYS A 202 10.57 19.30 -8.75
N GLY A 203 10.79 18.03 -8.43
CA GLY A 203 11.02 17.55 -7.06
C GLY A 203 9.88 16.66 -6.55
N PRO A 204 9.79 16.46 -5.22
CA PRO A 204 8.83 15.58 -4.61
C PRO A 204 7.39 16.10 -4.67
N TYR A 205 6.44 15.19 -4.45
CA TYR A 205 5.02 15.49 -4.38
C TYR A 205 4.36 14.76 -3.21
N ILE A 206 3.38 15.36 -2.55
CA ILE A 206 2.61 14.71 -1.49
C ILE A 206 1.16 14.53 -1.95
N LEU A 207 0.66 13.29 -1.85
CA LEU A 207 -0.74 12.96 -2.03
C LEU A 207 -1.33 12.50 -0.70
N GLU A 208 -2.28 13.22 -0.14
CA GLU A 208 -3.02 12.78 1.02
C GLU A 208 -4.33 12.14 0.57
N MET A 209 -4.41 10.81 0.67
CA MET A 209 -5.57 10.01 0.33
C MET A 209 -6.50 9.91 1.53
N LYS A 210 -7.64 10.59 1.50
CA LYS A 210 -8.69 10.44 2.50
C LYS A 210 -9.43 9.13 2.24
N THR A 211 -9.07 8.11 2.99
CA THR A 211 -9.59 6.74 2.82
C THR A 211 -10.14 6.19 4.13
N TYR A 212 -10.53 4.91 4.15
CA TYR A 212 -11.07 4.29 5.35
C TYR A 212 -10.74 2.80 5.44
N ARG A 213 -10.33 2.35 6.60
CA ARG A 213 -10.03 0.95 6.89
C ARG A 213 -11.27 0.26 7.50
N TYR A 214 -11.85 -0.75 6.83
CA TYR A 214 -13.07 -1.43 7.31
C TYR A 214 -12.83 -2.39 8.47
N ARG A 215 -11.66 -2.99 8.56
CA ARG A 215 -11.29 -3.90 9.65
C ARG A 215 -10.49 -3.18 10.73
N GLY A 216 -10.22 -3.84 11.85
CA GLY A 216 -9.30 -3.35 12.87
C GLY A 216 -7.90 -3.05 12.32
N HIS A 217 -7.02 -2.56 13.15
CA HIS A 217 -5.65 -2.27 12.75
C HIS A 217 -4.95 -3.51 12.19
N SER A 218 -5.08 -4.63 12.89
CA SER A 218 -4.69 -5.96 12.44
C SER A 218 -5.85 -6.94 12.67
N MET A 219 -5.70 -8.18 12.23
CA MET A 219 -6.71 -9.22 12.43
C MET A 219 -6.99 -9.53 13.90
N SER A 220 -6.03 -9.27 14.81
CA SER A 220 -6.20 -9.43 16.26
C SER A 220 -6.85 -8.22 16.96
N ASP A 221 -7.02 -7.09 16.23
CA ASP A 221 -7.61 -5.87 16.79
C ASP A 221 -9.15 -5.93 16.76
N PRO A 222 -9.82 -5.90 17.94
CA PRO A 222 -11.29 -5.94 18.01
C PRO A 222 -11.96 -4.62 17.60
N ALA A 223 -11.22 -3.57 17.25
CA ALA A 223 -11.69 -2.25 16.79
C ALA A 223 -12.69 -1.56 17.72
N LYS A 224 -12.52 -1.65 19.04
CA LYS A 224 -13.42 -1.06 20.05
C LYS A 224 -13.40 0.49 20.10
N TYR A 225 -12.48 1.14 19.40
CA TYR A 225 -12.31 2.60 19.35
C TYR A 225 -13.24 3.31 18.37
N ARG A 226 -14.06 2.57 17.63
CA ARG A 226 -15.07 3.10 16.69
C ARG A 226 -16.32 2.23 16.70
N THR A 227 -17.45 2.81 16.29
CA THR A 227 -18.73 2.09 16.25
C THR A 227 -18.87 1.26 14.97
N ARG A 228 -19.72 0.22 15.01
CA ARG A 228 -20.10 -0.51 13.80
C ARG A 228 -20.86 0.38 12.83
N ASP A 229 -21.73 1.23 13.34
CA ASP A 229 -22.54 2.15 12.54
C ASP A 229 -21.66 3.13 11.72
N GLU A 230 -20.53 3.58 12.28
CA GLU A 230 -19.55 4.39 11.53
C GLU A 230 -19.01 3.64 10.32
N VAL A 231 -18.59 2.39 10.51
CA VAL A 231 -18.06 1.54 9.44
C VAL A 231 -19.12 1.23 8.39
N ASP A 232 -20.32 0.83 8.82
CA ASP A 232 -21.42 0.45 7.95
C ASP A 232 -21.92 1.64 7.13
N LYS A 233 -21.95 2.84 7.72
CA LYS A 233 -22.29 4.08 7.01
C LYS A 233 -21.31 4.32 5.86
N ILE A 234 -20.01 4.32 6.14
CA ILE A 234 -18.97 4.59 5.14
C ILE A 234 -19.02 3.51 4.04
N ARG A 235 -19.15 2.25 4.43
CA ARG A 235 -19.23 1.14 3.48
C ARG A 235 -20.44 1.24 2.55
N LYS A 236 -21.58 1.72 3.05
CA LYS A 236 -22.80 1.89 2.23
C LYS A 236 -22.74 3.09 1.28
N THR A 237 -21.99 4.14 1.63
CA THR A 237 -22.02 5.40 0.89
C THR A 237 -20.78 5.64 0.04
N SER A 238 -19.69 4.92 0.29
CA SER A 238 -18.38 5.28 -0.27
C SER A 238 -17.50 4.06 -0.53
N ASP A 239 -18.06 2.85 -0.67
CA ASP A 239 -17.26 1.66 -0.97
C ASP A 239 -16.61 1.79 -2.35
N PRO A 240 -15.26 1.73 -2.44
CA PRO A 240 -14.56 1.99 -3.71
C PRO A 240 -14.88 0.95 -4.78
N ILE A 241 -15.16 -0.31 -4.39
CA ILE A 241 -15.47 -1.39 -5.33
C ILE A 241 -16.89 -1.22 -5.85
N GLU A 242 -17.85 -0.95 -4.98
CA GLU A 242 -19.24 -0.77 -5.40
C GLU A 242 -19.39 0.52 -6.25
N ASN A 243 -18.71 1.61 -5.87
CA ASN A 243 -18.73 2.86 -6.64
C ASN A 243 -18.21 2.65 -8.07
N ILE A 244 -17.11 1.91 -8.27
CA ILE A 244 -16.60 1.66 -9.62
C ILE A 244 -17.49 0.69 -10.41
N LYS A 245 -18.12 -0.30 -9.77
CA LYS A 245 -19.11 -1.18 -10.40
C LYS A 245 -20.30 -0.38 -10.92
N GLU A 246 -20.86 0.49 -10.09
CA GLU A 246 -21.98 1.37 -10.48
C GLU A 246 -21.58 2.28 -11.65
N LEU A 247 -20.39 2.85 -11.62
CA LEU A 247 -19.86 3.69 -12.69
C LEU A 247 -19.72 2.91 -14.01
N LEU A 248 -19.17 1.71 -13.97
CA LEU A 248 -19.02 0.84 -15.14
C LEU A 248 -20.37 0.48 -15.76
N ILE A 249 -21.36 0.10 -14.93
CA ILE A 249 -22.73 -0.20 -15.38
C ILE A 249 -23.35 1.04 -16.04
N LYS A 250 -23.23 2.21 -15.42
CA LYS A 250 -23.72 3.47 -15.95
C LYS A 250 -23.11 3.81 -17.32
N HIS A 251 -21.88 3.41 -17.57
CA HIS A 251 -21.19 3.58 -18.85
C HIS A 251 -21.37 2.41 -19.82
N GLY A 252 -22.31 1.50 -19.55
CA GLY A 252 -22.71 0.45 -20.47
C GLY A 252 -21.97 -0.88 -20.33
N THR A 253 -21.19 -1.06 -19.27
CA THR A 253 -20.57 -2.38 -18.98
C THR A 253 -21.66 -3.38 -18.59
N ASN A 254 -21.62 -4.57 -19.20
CA ASN A 254 -22.56 -5.63 -18.90
C ASN A 254 -22.29 -6.20 -17.50
N GLU A 255 -23.34 -6.33 -16.67
CA GLU A 255 -23.26 -6.94 -15.35
C GLU A 255 -22.75 -8.39 -15.37
N VAL A 256 -22.93 -9.10 -16.49
CA VAL A 256 -22.39 -10.46 -16.66
C VAL A 256 -20.88 -10.45 -16.59
N LEU A 257 -20.22 -9.48 -17.24
CA LEU A 257 -18.76 -9.34 -17.19
C LEU A 257 -18.26 -9.06 -15.76
N ILE A 258 -18.99 -8.23 -15.00
CA ILE A 258 -18.63 -7.97 -13.58
C ILE A 258 -18.73 -9.25 -12.75
N LYS A 259 -19.75 -10.09 -12.99
CA LYS A 259 -19.89 -11.37 -12.32
C LYS A 259 -18.83 -12.40 -12.73
N GLU A 260 -18.41 -12.36 -13.98
CA GLU A 260 -17.32 -13.20 -14.49
C GLU A 260 -16.00 -12.84 -13.78
N ILE A 261 -15.66 -11.53 -13.66
CA ILE A 261 -14.49 -11.05 -12.90
C ILE A 261 -14.56 -11.52 -11.44
N ASP A 262 -15.70 -11.35 -10.77
CA ASP A 262 -15.87 -11.81 -9.38
C ASP A 262 -15.66 -13.33 -9.25
N THR A 263 -16.05 -14.10 -10.25
CA THR A 263 -15.90 -15.57 -10.28
C THR A 263 -14.44 -15.96 -10.50
N GLU A 264 -13.76 -15.30 -11.44
CA GLU A 264 -12.33 -15.51 -11.73
C GLU A 264 -11.46 -15.19 -10.50
N ILE A 265 -11.71 -14.06 -9.83
CA ILE A 265 -10.97 -13.68 -8.62
C ILE A 265 -11.18 -14.70 -7.50
N LYS A 266 -12.39 -15.21 -7.31
CA LYS A 266 -12.65 -16.28 -6.32
C LYS A 266 -11.88 -17.55 -6.64
N ALA A 267 -11.82 -17.94 -7.90
CA ALA A 267 -11.06 -19.10 -8.34
C ALA A 267 -9.55 -18.88 -8.12
N THR A 268 -9.01 -17.72 -8.47
CA THR A 268 -7.62 -17.34 -8.24
C THR A 268 -7.23 -17.40 -6.76
N ILE A 269 -8.09 -16.88 -5.87
CA ILE A 269 -7.83 -16.92 -4.42
C ILE A 269 -7.93 -18.34 -3.86
N ALA A 270 -8.86 -19.17 -4.37
CA ALA A 270 -8.95 -20.57 -3.96
C ALA A 270 -7.72 -21.38 -4.39
N ASP A 271 -7.24 -21.16 -5.62
CA ASP A 271 -6.02 -21.78 -6.15
C ASP A 271 -4.77 -21.35 -5.36
N ALA A 272 -4.65 -20.05 -5.04
CA ALA A 272 -3.56 -19.56 -4.21
C ALA A 272 -3.58 -20.15 -2.79
N ALA A 273 -4.75 -20.35 -2.21
CA ALA A 273 -4.90 -20.97 -0.89
C ALA A 273 -4.52 -22.44 -0.91
N ASN A 274 -4.88 -23.19 -1.97
CA ASN A 274 -4.50 -24.59 -2.15
C ASN A 274 -2.97 -24.71 -2.36
N PHE A 275 -2.40 -23.89 -3.23
CA PHE A 275 -0.96 -23.84 -3.44
C PHE A 275 -0.20 -23.61 -2.13
N ALA A 276 -0.64 -22.65 -1.32
CA ALA A 276 -0.01 -22.36 -0.04
C ALA A 276 -0.12 -23.51 0.98
N GLN A 277 -1.18 -24.33 0.91
CA GLN A 277 -1.32 -25.51 1.78
C GLN A 277 -0.44 -26.68 1.35
N GLU A 278 -0.21 -26.83 0.03
CA GLU A 278 0.64 -27.88 -0.56
C GLU A 278 2.13 -27.52 -0.52
N SER A 279 2.46 -26.24 -0.48
CA SER A 279 3.84 -25.74 -0.42
C SER A 279 4.54 -26.20 0.87
N PRO A 280 5.81 -26.66 0.79
CA PRO A 280 6.55 -27.15 1.94
C PRO A 280 6.91 -26.03 2.92
N GLU A 281 7.21 -26.42 4.15
CA GLU A 281 7.83 -25.52 5.12
C GLU A 281 9.29 -25.25 4.73
N PRO A 282 9.85 -24.06 5.10
CA PRO A 282 11.28 -23.79 4.93
C PRO A 282 12.12 -24.81 5.69
N SER A 283 13.26 -25.19 5.14
CA SER A 283 14.20 -26.05 5.86
C SER A 283 14.90 -25.29 7.00
N VAL A 284 15.48 -26.02 7.96
CA VAL A 284 16.19 -25.42 9.10
C VAL A 284 17.41 -24.59 8.63
N GLU A 285 18.03 -24.99 7.54
CA GLU A 285 19.17 -24.28 6.94
C GLU A 285 18.80 -22.88 6.48
N GLU A 286 17.53 -22.64 6.07
CA GLU A 286 17.05 -21.31 5.68
C GLU A 286 17.13 -20.28 6.80
N LEU A 287 17.29 -20.71 8.05
CA LEU A 287 17.51 -19.81 9.18
C LEU A 287 18.82 -19.00 9.04
N PHE A 288 19.78 -19.51 8.30
CA PHE A 288 21.12 -18.94 8.15
C PHE A 288 21.39 -18.36 6.75
N THR A 289 20.39 -18.36 5.87
CA THR A 289 20.50 -17.79 4.52
C THR A 289 20.03 -16.33 4.49
N ASP A 290 20.42 -15.60 3.44
CA ASP A 290 20.00 -14.23 3.17
C ASP A 290 20.33 -13.19 4.30
N ILE A 291 21.37 -13.49 5.12
CA ILE A 291 21.82 -12.61 6.21
C ILE A 291 22.93 -11.69 5.72
N THR A 292 23.81 -12.19 4.86
CA THR A 292 24.92 -11.47 4.27
C THR A 292 25.01 -11.76 2.78
N ILE A 293 25.59 -10.82 2.03
CA ILE A 293 25.97 -11.04 0.64
C ILE A 293 27.34 -11.74 0.68
N ASN A 294 27.40 -12.97 0.19
CA ASN A 294 28.64 -13.71 -0.01
C ASN A 294 29.26 -13.36 -1.35
#